data_0606471539f854601a6585716941cfe0
#
_entry.id   0606471539f854601a6585716941cfe0
#
_cell.length_a   1.000
_cell.length_b   1.000
_cell.length_c   1.000
_cell.angle_alpha   90.00
_cell.angle_beta   90.00
_cell.angle_gamma   90.00
#
_symmetry.space_group_name_H-M   'P 1'
#
loop_
_entity.id
_entity.type
_entity.pdbx_description
1 polymer ?
#
loop_
_entity_poly.entity_id
_entity_poly.type
_entity_poly.pdbx_seq_one_letter_code
_entity_poly.pdbx_strand_id
1 'polypeptide(L)'
;GALLPDGRRLTGKIDRLAIRENEILVLDYKTDWDPPVELPPDHPYVAQMASYVMALGLAYENRPVRAALLWTSAPRLTWIADDMIRQAISHMAAIT
;
A
#
# COMPACT_ATOMS: atom_id res chain seq x y z
N GLY A 1 -4.22 -8.32 13.43
CA GLY A 1 -3.46 -7.93 12.25
C GLY A 1 -2.52 -9.00 11.77
N ALA A 2 -1.92 -8.77 10.61
CA ALA A 2 -0.94 -9.67 10.03
C ALA A 2 0.46 -9.31 10.52
N LEU A 3 1.36 -10.30 10.52
CA LEU A 3 2.78 -10.07 10.81
C LEU A 3 3.50 -9.66 9.53
N LEU A 4 4.36 -8.66 9.63
CA LEU A 4 5.23 -8.21 8.55
C LEU A 4 6.57 -8.95 8.62
N PRO A 5 7.39 -8.92 7.52
CA PRO A 5 8.67 -9.62 7.52
C PRO A 5 9.64 -9.18 8.61
N ASP A 6 9.50 -7.95 9.13
CA ASP A 6 10.34 -7.46 10.21
C ASP A 6 9.83 -7.85 11.60
N GLY A 7 8.81 -8.71 11.66
CA GLY A 7 8.21 -9.17 12.91
C GLY A 7 7.16 -8.25 13.51
N ARG A 8 6.97 -7.06 12.92
CA ARG A 8 5.94 -6.13 13.41
C ARG A 8 4.56 -6.57 12.94
N ARG A 9 3.55 -6.20 13.72
CA ARG A 9 2.17 -6.41 13.30
C ARG A 9 1.71 -5.28 12.40
N LEU A 10 0.88 -5.63 11.42
CA LEU A 10 0.16 -4.63 10.65
C LEU A 10 -0.93 -4.04 11.53
N THR A 11 -0.80 -2.76 11.89
CA THR A 11 -1.73 -2.06 12.79
C THR A 11 -2.72 -1.16 12.06
N GLY A 12 -2.52 -0.94 10.78
CA GLY A 12 -3.38 -0.06 9.99
C GLY A 12 -4.70 -0.71 9.64
N LYS A 13 -5.63 0.12 9.18
CA LYS A 13 -6.93 -0.31 8.69
C LYS A 13 -7.05 0.07 7.23
N ILE A 14 -7.39 -0.90 6.39
CA ILE A 14 -7.62 -0.66 4.97
C ILE A 14 -8.98 0.00 4.78
N ASP A 15 -8.99 1.16 4.11
CA ASP A 15 -10.23 1.92 3.91
C ASP A 15 -11.14 1.26 2.88
N ARG A 16 -10.56 0.79 1.79
CA ARG A 16 -11.31 0.11 0.73
C ARG A 16 -10.50 -1.04 0.16
N LEU A 17 -11.17 -2.15 -0.05
CA LEU A 17 -10.58 -3.35 -0.60
C LEU A 17 -11.52 -3.92 -1.65
N ALA A 18 -11.01 -4.13 -2.87
CA ALA A 18 -11.74 -4.80 -3.92
C ALA A 18 -11.04 -6.11 -4.25
N ILE A 19 -11.71 -7.21 -3.98
CA ILE A 19 -11.20 -8.56 -4.28
C ILE A 19 -11.84 -8.99 -5.58
N ARG A 20 -11.04 -9.04 -6.65
CA ARG A 20 -11.49 -9.42 -7.98
C ARG A 20 -10.91 -10.77 -8.34
N GLU A 21 -11.45 -11.38 -9.39
CA GLU A 21 -10.98 -12.69 -9.82
C GLU A 21 -9.49 -12.70 -10.16
N ASN A 22 -9.02 -11.63 -10.81
CA ASN A 22 -7.66 -11.56 -11.35
C ASN A 22 -6.72 -10.67 -10.55
N GLU A 23 -7.24 -9.85 -9.63
CA GLU A 23 -6.41 -8.91 -8.88
C GLU A 23 -7.10 -8.45 -7.59
N ILE A 24 -6.28 -7.94 -6.69
CA ILE A 24 -6.75 -7.31 -5.46
C ILE A 24 -6.38 -5.82 -5.57
N LEU A 25 -7.33 -4.96 -5.26
CA LEU A 25 -7.10 -3.51 -5.22
C LEU A 25 -7.26 -3.02 -3.80
N VAL A 26 -6.25 -2.31 -3.30
CA VAL A 26 -6.31 -1.68 -1.99
C VAL A 26 -6.24 -0.17 -2.15
N LEU A 27 -7.15 0.53 -1.50
CA LEU A 27 -7.29 1.97 -1.60
C LEU A 27 -7.29 2.58 -0.22
N ASP A 28 -6.56 3.68 -0.07
CA ASP A 28 -6.55 4.44 1.18
C ASP A 28 -6.94 5.89 0.91
N TYR A 29 -7.81 6.45 1.75
CA TYR A 29 -8.25 7.84 1.64
C TYR A 29 -7.27 8.72 2.40
N LYS A 30 -6.84 9.82 1.76
CA LYS A 30 -5.95 10.80 2.36
C LYS A 30 -6.60 12.17 2.31
N THR A 31 -6.48 12.90 3.41
CA THR A 31 -7.12 14.21 3.57
C THR A 31 -6.14 15.36 3.51
N ASP A 32 -4.91 15.12 3.08
CA ASP A 32 -3.87 16.15 2.95
C ASP A 32 -4.41 17.34 2.16
N TRP A 33 -4.20 18.53 2.68
CA TRP A 33 -4.72 19.76 2.08
C TRP A 33 -4.10 20.04 0.71
N ASP A 34 -2.80 19.79 0.59
CA ASP A 34 -2.04 20.03 -0.63
C ASP A 34 -1.30 18.74 -1.01
N PRO A 35 -2.01 17.77 -1.60
CA PRO A 35 -1.39 16.49 -1.91
C PRO A 35 -0.27 16.63 -2.94
N PRO A 36 0.82 15.88 -2.78
CA PRO A 36 1.94 15.95 -3.72
C PRO A 36 1.53 15.45 -5.10
N VAL A 37 2.11 16.06 -6.14
CA VAL A 37 1.88 15.61 -7.52
C VAL A 37 2.49 14.23 -7.72
N GLU A 38 3.68 14.01 -7.17
CA GLU A 38 4.36 12.71 -7.20
C GLU A 38 4.79 12.33 -5.79
N LEU A 39 4.66 11.04 -5.46
CA LEU A 39 5.13 10.52 -4.19
C LEU A 39 6.60 10.08 -4.33
N PRO A 40 7.48 10.58 -3.47
CA PRO A 40 8.84 10.02 -3.42
C PRO A 40 8.79 8.58 -2.89
N PRO A 41 9.73 7.72 -3.32
CA PRO A 41 9.74 6.31 -2.90
C PRO A 41 9.81 6.09 -1.39
N ASP A 42 10.39 7.04 -0.66
CA ASP A 42 10.53 6.95 0.81
C ASP A 42 9.39 7.61 1.57
N HIS A 43 8.34 8.04 0.89
CA HIS A 43 7.20 8.67 1.54
C HIS A 43 6.51 7.67 2.48
N PRO A 44 6.08 8.11 3.68
CA PRO A 44 5.40 7.22 4.64
C PRO A 44 4.17 6.51 4.08
N TYR A 45 3.45 7.15 3.16
CA TYR A 45 2.28 6.53 2.53
C TYR A 45 2.67 5.34 1.64
N VAL A 46 3.83 5.40 1.01
CA VAL A 46 4.33 4.26 0.23
C VAL A 46 4.61 3.08 1.15
N ALA A 47 5.27 3.32 2.28
CA ALA A 47 5.56 2.27 3.26
C ALA A 47 4.27 1.67 3.82
N GLN A 48 3.28 2.50 4.12
CA GLN A 48 1.98 2.04 4.60
C GLN A 48 1.29 1.12 3.58
N MET A 49 1.23 1.55 2.34
CA MET A 49 0.56 0.78 1.30
C MET A 49 1.33 -0.50 0.95
N ALA A 50 2.66 -0.45 1.01
CA ALA A 50 3.49 -1.65 0.85
C ALA A 50 3.18 -2.69 1.93
N SER A 51 2.96 -2.26 3.16
CA SER A 51 2.56 -3.16 4.25
C SER A 51 1.23 -3.86 3.94
N TYR A 52 0.26 -3.12 3.42
CA TYR A 52 -1.02 -3.70 3.02
C TYR A 52 -0.87 -4.68 1.86
N VAL A 53 -0.11 -4.30 0.84
CA VAL A 53 0.14 -5.16 -0.32
C VAL A 53 0.77 -6.47 0.11
N MET A 54 1.74 -6.40 1.00
CA MET A 54 2.42 -7.59 1.50
C MET A 54 1.48 -8.50 2.28
N ALA A 55 0.69 -7.94 3.19
CA ALA A 55 -0.26 -8.71 3.98
C ALA A 55 -1.32 -9.38 3.07
N LEU A 56 -1.82 -8.64 2.09
CA LEU A 56 -2.81 -9.18 1.15
C LEU A 56 -2.20 -10.23 0.22
N GLY A 57 -0.93 -10.06 -0.17
CA GLY A 57 -0.22 -11.05 -0.97
C GLY A 57 -0.06 -12.38 -0.26
N LEU A 58 0.10 -12.36 1.06
CA LEU A 58 0.15 -13.59 1.85
C LEU A 58 -1.22 -14.26 1.94
N ALA A 59 -2.29 -13.46 1.97
CA ALA A 59 -3.65 -13.99 2.08
C ALA A 59 -4.20 -14.48 0.73
N TYR A 60 -3.77 -13.88 -0.37
CA TYR A 60 -4.28 -14.14 -1.73
C TYR A 60 -3.12 -14.40 -2.68
N GLU A 61 -2.46 -15.55 -2.51
CA GLU A 61 -1.17 -15.87 -3.14
C GLU A 61 -1.14 -15.79 -4.67
N ASN A 62 -2.27 -16.05 -5.32
CA ASN A 62 -2.32 -16.17 -6.77
C ASN A 62 -2.81 -14.91 -7.49
N ARG A 63 -2.92 -13.79 -6.78
CA ARG A 63 -3.44 -12.55 -7.37
C ARG A 63 -2.51 -11.39 -7.11
N PRO A 64 -2.18 -10.60 -8.14
CA PRO A 64 -1.43 -9.38 -7.92
C PRO A 64 -2.24 -8.40 -7.08
N VAL A 65 -1.56 -7.65 -6.23
CA VAL A 65 -2.17 -6.62 -5.38
C VAL A 65 -1.67 -5.27 -5.85
N ARG A 66 -2.61 -4.38 -6.16
CA ARG A 66 -2.30 -3.01 -6.56
C ARG A 66 -2.81 -2.04 -5.52
N ALA A 67 -2.10 -0.93 -5.35
CA ALA A 67 -2.40 0.05 -4.31
C ALA A 67 -2.56 1.44 -4.89
N ALA A 68 -3.52 2.20 -4.35
CA ALA A 68 -3.75 3.57 -4.73
C ALA A 68 -4.15 4.42 -3.53
N LEU A 69 -3.89 5.73 -3.64
CA LEU A 69 -4.35 6.72 -2.67
C LEU A 69 -5.41 7.58 -3.34
N LEU A 70 -6.49 7.84 -2.62
CA LEU A 70 -7.51 8.79 -3.06
C LEU A 70 -7.41 10.03 -2.18
N TRP A 71 -7.04 11.15 -2.81
CA TRP A 71 -6.94 12.44 -2.13
C TRP A 71 -8.31 13.09 -2.13
N THR A 72 -8.89 13.26 -0.94
CA THR A 72 -10.27 13.76 -0.83
C THR A 72 -10.35 15.26 -0.97
N SER A 73 -9.28 16.00 -0.62
CA SER A 73 -9.25 17.46 -0.74
C SER A 73 -9.15 17.96 -2.17
N ALA A 74 -8.63 17.14 -3.08
CA ALA A 74 -8.51 17.46 -4.49
C ALA A 74 -8.80 16.17 -5.25
N PRO A 75 -10.08 15.83 -5.49
CA PRO A 75 -10.47 14.48 -5.93
C PRO A 75 -9.53 13.92 -6.99
N ARG A 76 -8.56 13.14 -6.57
CA ARG A 76 -7.49 12.62 -7.43
C ARG A 76 -7.05 11.27 -6.91
N LEU A 77 -6.86 10.34 -7.83
CA LEU A 77 -6.37 9.00 -7.53
C LEU A 77 -4.89 8.92 -7.90
N THR A 78 -4.07 8.46 -6.97
CA THR A 78 -2.65 8.24 -7.22
C THR A 78 -2.36 6.75 -7.09
N TRP A 79 -2.07 6.08 -8.20
CA TRP A 79 -1.61 4.69 -8.18
C TRP A 79 -0.15 4.66 -7.74
N ILE A 80 0.17 3.74 -6.85
CA ILE A 80 1.56 3.55 -6.43
C ILE A 80 2.17 2.48 -7.33
N ALA A 81 3.24 2.83 -8.02
CA ALA A 81 3.89 1.92 -8.97
C ALA A 81 4.37 0.65 -8.26
N ASP A 82 4.25 -0.48 -8.94
CA ASP A 82 4.66 -1.77 -8.40
C ASP A 82 6.12 -1.78 -7.99
N ASP A 83 6.98 -1.08 -8.73
CA ASP A 83 8.40 -0.96 -8.39
C ASP A 83 8.62 -0.31 -7.03
N MET A 84 7.87 0.75 -6.74
CA MET A 84 7.97 1.44 -5.45
C MET A 84 7.51 0.54 -4.32
N ILE A 85 6.44 -0.22 -4.54
CA ILE A 85 5.94 -1.18 -3.57
C ILE A 85 7.00 -2.25 -3.30
N ARG A 86 7.60 -2.82 -4.35
CA ARG A 86 8.62 -3.85 -4.20
C ARG A 86 9.84 -3.33 -3.45
N GLN A 87 10.29 -2.11 -3.76
CA GLN A 87 11.41 -1.51 -3.04
C GLN A 87 11.10 -1.31 -1.56
N ALA A 88 9.91 -0.83 -1.26
CA ALA A 88 9.49 -0.63 0.14
C ALA A 88 9.43 -1.95 0.90
N ILE A 89 8.91 -3.00 0.28
CA ILE A 89 8.86 -4.34 0.89
C ILE A 89 10.28 -4.87 1.13
N SER A 90 11.16 -4.72 0.15
CA SER A 90 12.56 -5.14 0.29
C SER A 90 13.26 -4.40 1.43
N HIS A 91 12.98 -3.11 1.57
CA HIS A 91 13.55 -2.32 2.65
C HIS A 91 13.05 -2.80 4.02
N MET A 92 11.77 -3.10 4.15
CA MET A 92 11.21 -3.65 5.39
C MET A 92 11.86 -5.00 5.74
N ALA A 93 12.06 -5.86 4.77
CA ALA A 93 12.71 -7.15 4.98
C ALA A 93 14.18 -7.00 5.39
N ALA A 94 14.87 -5.97 4.89
CA ALA A 94 16.28 -5.75 5.16
C ALA A 94 16.56 -5.29 6.60
N ILE A 95 15.57 -4.73 7.29
CA ILE A 95 15.76 -4.25 8.67
C ILE A 95 15.39 -5.29 9.72
N THR A 96 14.95 -6.46 9.30
CA THR A 96 14.75 -7.58 10.22
C THR A 96 16.04 -8.40 10.33
#